data_23c988ca3e290523e8d48f22d544ae5b
#
_entry.id   23c988ca3e290523e8d48f22d544ae5b
#
_cell.length_a   1.000
_cell.length_b   1.000
_cell.length_c   1.000
_cell.angle_alpha   90.00
_cell.angle_beta   90.00
_cell.angle_gamma   90.00
#
_symmetry.space_group_name_H-M   'P 1'
#
loop_
_entity.id
_entity.type
_entity.pdbx_description
1 polymer ?
#
loop_
_entity_poly.entity_id
_entity_poly.type
_entity_poly.pdbx_seq_one_letter_code
_entity_poly.pdbx_strand_id
1 'polypeptide(L)'
;MSQSTTSPSQPQPAFLRNVGLLYAIRVLFWAHFFGAVMTQFFTEWGGLELSQVFDLNAWFMLCSFLLEVPTGAVADFFGRKVSLALGGLVAAGAALLYASEPSLGRFILAEAAMAVAFTLHSGADEALLYDSLKAAGNEAAGVRVLARLEACKLIGINLGTLAGAWIASTWGLAAPMRAYAVPAMAVTVLALFLREAPTGAVAATRGKYRKILTAGGRFFWSHPALRRLSLELAVTNALAWAIIWLYQPLLQQCGLPLKWFGVVHASACLAQVGFLAEVGRLTRWFGSRRRLLLVSTVVAGVAMLLLAWLRWLPLVLPLIVIAFAFSLPRVAIYSAQFNALIPSAERATVLSFGSMIRTLAIVVLNPLTGLMAKHSLALAFAVLGGLLTILPWWSRVEDDGKPVAG
;
A
#
# COMPACT_ATOMS: atom_id res chain seq x y z
N MET A 1 -34.69 -0.55 39.61
CA MET A 1 -33.57 -0.67 38.66
C MET A 1 -33.99 0.02 37.38
N SER A 2 -33.59 1.27 37.22
CA SER A 2 -33.94 2.12 36.07
C SER A 2 -32.96 1.79 34.91
N GLN A 3 -33.48 1.17 33.86
CA GLN A 3 -32.75 1.06 32.59
C GLN A 3 -32.71 2.45 31.97
N SER A 4 -31.53 3.08 31.97
CA SER A 4 -31.28 4.28 31.19
C SER A 4 -31.29 3.92 29.71
N THR A 5 -32.44 4.07 29.08
CA THR A 5 -32.56 4.08 27.62
C THR A 5 -31.84 5.31 27.12
N THR A 6 -30.59 5.12 26.65
CA THR A 6 -29.89 6.15 25.85
C THR A 6 -30.70 6.35 24.57
N SER A 7 -31.44 7.46 24.49
CA SER A 7 -32.11 7.90 23.29
C SER A 7 -31.08 8.00 22.15
N PRO A 8 -31.41 7.55 20.92
CA PRO A 8 -30.54 7.70 19.78
C PRO A 8 -30.23 9.18 19.60
N SER A 9 -28.93 9.53 19.64
CA SER A 9 -28.45 10.90 19.41
C SER A 9 -28.99 11.40 18.07
N GLN A 10 -29.59 12.59 18.07
CA GLN A 10 -30.08 13.22 16.83
C GLN A 10 -28.95 13.33 15.79
N PRO A 11 -29.23 13.08 14.50
CA PRO A 11 -28.23 13.23 13.44
C PRO A 11 -27.58 14.62 13.46
N GLN A 12 -26.25 14.64 13.48
CA GLN A 12 -25.47 15.90 13.53
C GLN A 12 -24.81 16.20 12.18
N PRO A 13 -25.43 17.01 11.31
CA PRO A 13 -24.89 17.33 9.97
C PRO A 13 -23.50 17.93 9.99
N ALA A 14 -23.09 18.53 11.12
CA ALA A 14 -21.74 19.10 11.30
C ALA A 14 -20.60 18.11 11.06
N PHE A 15 -20.82 16.80 11.21
CA PHE A 15 -19.83 15.77 10.91
C PHE A 15 -19.62 15.52 9.41
N LEU A 16 -20.56 15.92 8.53
CA LEU A 16 -20.39 15.83 7.08
C LEU A 16 -19.22 16.69 6.57
N ARG A 17 -18.84 17.74 7.30
CA ARG A 17 -17.65 18.56 6.99
C ARG A 17 -16.37 17.71 7.06
N ASN A 18 -16.29 16.72 7.93
CA ASN A 18 -15.13 15.81 8.01
C ASN A 18 -14.91 15.07 6.70
N VAL A 19 -15.97 14.74 5.95
CA VAL A 19 -15.83 14.00 4.67
C VAL A 19 -14.95 14.75 3.68
N GLY A 20 -15.22 16.05 3.49
CA GLY A 20 -14.41 16.89 2.58
C GLY A 20 -12.97 17.08 3.07
N LEU A 21 -12.79 17.28 4.39
CA LEU A 21 -11.46 17.42 4.98
C LEU A 21 -10.65 16.12 4.85
N LEU A 22 -11.27 14.96 5.08
CA LEU A 22 -10.59 13.66 4.96
C LEU A 22 -10.22 13.34 3.51
N TYR A 23 -11.03 13.73 2.54
CA TYR A 23 -10.66 13.62 1.12
C TYR A 23 -9.42 14.48 0.79
N ALA A 24 -9.39 15.72 1.25
CA ALA A 24 -8.23 16.59 1.06
C ALA A 24 -6.98 16.04 1.77
N ILE A 25 -7.10 15.59 3.02
CA ILE A 25 -6.05 14.95 3.79
C ILE A 25 -5.51 13.72 3.04
N ARG A 26 -6.40 12.86 2.51
CA ARG A 26 -6.00 11.65 1.77
C ARG A 26 -5.22 12.00 0.49
N VAL A 27 -5.66 13.00 -0.28
CA VAL A 27 -4.94 13.48 -1.46
C VAL A 27 -3.56 13.99 -1.09
N LEU A 28 -3.46 14.87 -0.10
CA LEU A 28 -2.21 15.52 0.30
C LEU A 28 -1.22 14.54 0.92
N PHE A 29 -1.66 13.64 1.79
CA PHE A 29 -0.80 12.63 2.41
C PHE A 29 -0.20 11.69 1.37
N TRP A 30 -0.98 11.27 0.38
CA TRP A 30 -0.55 10.37 -0.68
C TRP A 30 0.08 11.08 -1.89
N ALA A 31 0.21 12.39 -1.87
CA ALA A 31 0.92 13.15 -2.90
C ALA A 31 2.45 12.98 -2.77
N HIS A 32 2.92 11.75 -2.92
CA HIS A 32 4.34 11.38 -2.79
C HIS A 32 5.13 11.89 -3.98
N PHE A 33 5.63 13.13 -3.92
CA PHE A 33 6.43 13.74 -4.99
C PHE A 33 7.68 12.92 -5.34
N PHE A 34 8.16 12.12 -4.42
CA PHE A 34 9.33 11.25 -4.60
C PHE A 34 9.03 9.89 -5.24
N GLY A 35 7.75 9.47 -5.35
CA GLY A 35 7.38 8.11 -5.73
C GLY A 35 7.95 7.61 -7.05
N ALA A 36 8.05 8.47 -8.06
CA ALA A 36 8.59 8.10 -9.37
C ALA A 36 10.12 8.21 -9.48
N VAL A 37 10.80 8.81 -8.49
CA VAL A 37 12.25 9.11 -8.55
C VAL A 37 13.00 8.65 -7.30
N MET A 38 12.34 7.83 -6.46
CA MET A 38 12.87 7.42 -5.16
C MET A 38 14.16 6.60 -5.29
N THR A 39 14.24 5.72 -6.28
CA THR A 39 15.44 4.91 -6.50
C THR A 39 16.63 5.80 -6.91
N GLN A 40 16.43 6.76 -7.83
CA GLN A 40 17.47 7.71 -8.23
C GLN A 40 17.87 8.63 -7.07
N PHE A 41 16.91 9.04 -6.26
CA PHE A 41 17.20 9.79 -5.04
C PHE A 41 18.18 9.04 -4.14
N PHE A 42 17.95 7.77 -3.86
CA PHE A 42 18.86 6.99 -3.03
C PHE A 42 20.18 6.66 -3.71
N THR A 43 20.16 6.32 -5.01
CA THR A 43 21.38 5.85 -5.69
C THR A 43 22.26 7.00 -6.18
N GLU A 44 21.68 8.04 -6.79
CA GLU A 44 22.49 9.14 -7.37
C GLU A 44 22.76 10.24 -6.35
N TRP A 45 21.72 10.71 -5.63
CA TRP A 45 21.90 11.75 -4.62
C TRP A 45 22.42 11.18 -3.30
N GLY A 46 21.91 10.02 -2.90
CA GLY A 46 22.25 9.33 -1.66
C GLY A 46 23.55 8.55 -1.72
N GLY A 47 24.07 8.25 -2.93
CA GLY A 47 25.26 7.44 -3.14
C GLY A 47 25.13 5.98 -2.70
N LEU A 48 23.91 5.47 -2.56
CA LEU A 48 23.66 4.11 -2.13
C LEU A 48 23.72 3.12 -3.30
N GLU A 49 24.14 1.90 -3.00
CA GLU A 49 23.96 0.77 -3.91
C GLU A 49 22.47 0.39 -4.01
N LEU A 50 22.07 -0.18 -5.14
CA LEU A 50 20.67 -0.62 -5.32
C LEU A 50 20.25 -1.68 -4.29
N SER A 51 21.17 -2.53 -3.82
CA SER A 51 20.92 -3.46 -2.71
C SER A 51 20.50 -2.74 -1.43
N GLN A 52 21.17 -1.65 -1.06
CA GLN A 52 20.84 -0.87 0.13
C GLN A 52 19.47 -0.17 0.01
N VAL A 53 19.04 0.17 -1.21
CA VAL A 53 17.69 0.69 -1.43
C VAL A 53 16.62 -0.35 -1.09
N PHE A 54 16.84 -1.61 -1.48
CA PHE A 54 15.95 -2.71 -1.10
C PHE A 54 16.00 -3.01 0.40
N ASP A 55 17.17 -2.91 1.03
CA ASP A 55 17.32 -3.06 2.50
C ASP A 55 16.56 -1.95 3.24
N LEU A 56 16.63 -0.70 2.78
CA LEU A 56 15.86 0.42 3.34
C LEU A 56 14.36 0.19 3.19
N ASN A 57 13.90 -0.30 2.04
CA ASN A 57 12.47 -0.63 1.89
C ASN A 57 12.06 -1.80 2.80
N ALA A 58 12.91 -2.83 2.97
CA ALA A 58 12.67 -3.90 3.93
C ALA A 58 12.60 -3.36 5.36
N TRP A 59 13.47 -2.42 5.72
CA TRP A 59 13.46 -1.72 7.01
C TRP A 59 12.18 -0.92 7.24
N PHE A 60 11.74 -0.14 6.24
CA PHE A 60 10.46 0.58 6.29
C PHE A 60 9.28 -0.38 6.54
N MET A 61 9.24 -1.50 5.81
CA MET A 61 8.19 -2.50 5.96
C MET A 61 8.22 -3.16 7.34
N LEU A 62 9.42 -3.46 7.87
CA LEU A 62 9.58 -4.01 9.20
C LEU A 62 9.15 -3.00 10.28
N CYS A 63 9.56 -1.75 10.18
CA CYS A 63 9.12 -0.69 11.08
C CYS A 63 7.59 -0.52 11.03
N SER A 64 7.00 -0.49 9.84
CA SER A 64 5.54 -0.39 9.69
C SER A 64 4.83 -1.57 10.36
N PHE A 65 5.33 -2.79 10.16
CA PHE A 65 4.80 -3.98 10.81
C PHE A 65 4.84 -3.90 12.35
N LEU A 66 5.96 -3.47 12.92
CA LEU A 66 6.14 -3.35 14.38
C LEU A 66 5.33 -2.21 14.99
N LEU A 67 5.16 -1.12 14.25
CA LEU A 67 4.55 0.12 14.73
C LEU A 67 3.02 0.14 14.54
N GLU A 68 2.43 -0.72 13.73
CA GLU A 68 0.98 -0.72 13.45
C GLU A 68 0.16 -0.84 14.75
N VAL A 69 0.61 -1.64 15.71
CA VAL A 69 -0.05 -1.82 17.00
C VAL A 69 0.10 -0.63 17.93
N PRO A 70 1.33 -0.12 18.18
CA PRO A 70 1.54 1.05 19.01
C PRO A 70 0.81 2.30 18.49
N THR A 71 0.83 2.53 17.18
CA THR A 71 0.18 3.71 16.58
C THR A 71 -1.34 3.59 16.56
N GLY A 72 -1.88 2.39 16.39
CA GLY A 72 -3.30 2.13 16.59
C GLY A 72 -3.75 2.50 18.01
N ALA A 73 -2.95 2.18 19.02
CA ALA A 73 -3.21 2.62 20.40
C ALA A 73 -3.21 4.15 20.55
N VAL A 74 -2.34 4.88 19.83
CA VAL A 74 -2.38 6.35 19.82
C VAL A 74 -3.73 6.87 19.31
N ALA A 75 -4.24 6.30 18.21
CA ALA A 75 -5.54 6.69 17.68
C ALA A 75 -6.71 6.37 18.65
N ASP A 76 -6.61 5.26 19.41
CA ASP A 76 -7.63 4.85 20.35
C ASP A 76 -7.62 5.72 21.64
N PHE A 77 -6.41 6.11 22.14
CA PHE A 77 -6.29 6.88 23.41
C PHE A 77 -6.39 8.38 23.19
N PHE A 78 -5.77 8.92 22.17
CA PHE A 78 -5.70 10.37 21.92
C PHE A 78 -6.69 10.87 20.89
N GLY A 79 -7.37 9.94 20.21
CA GLY A 79 -8.30 10.23 19.13
C GLY A 79 -7.67 10.15 17.73
N ARG A 80 -8.52 9.88 16.75
CA ARG A 80 -8.11 9.70 15.36
C ARG A 80 -7.64 10.99 14.71
N LYS A 81 -8.24 12.10 15.07
CA LYS A 81 -7.82 13.46 14.68
C LYS A 81 -6.36 13.72 15.07
N VAL A 82 -5.98 13.39 16.33
CA VAL A 82 -4.62 13.56 16.84
C VAL A 82 -3.66 12.64 16.11
N SER A 83 -4.05 11.39 15.86
CA SER A 83 -3.24 10.45 15.07
C SER A 83 -2.94 10.98 13.67
N LEU A 84 -3.95 11.50 12.95
CA LEU A 84 -3.78 12.08 11.62
C LEU A 84 -2.88 13.33 11.64
N ALA A 85 -3.06 14.21 12.64
CA ALA A 85 -2.24 15.41 12.78
C ALA A 85 -0.77 15.06 13.05
N LEU A 86 -0.50 14.12 13.97
CA LEU A 86 0.84 13.64 14.26
C LEU A 86 1.44 12.92 13.03
N GLY A 87 0.65 12.14 12.32
CA GLY A 87 1.07 11.47 11.08
C GLY A 87 1.57 12.47 10.03
N GLY A 88 0.85 13.56 9.80
CA GLY A 88 1.28 14.64 8.90
C GLY A 88 2.56 15.34 9.35
N LEU A 89 2.65 15.67 10.65
CA LEU A 89 3.83 16.32 11.23
C LEU A 89 5.08 15.46 11.12
N VAL A 90 4.97 14.18 11.47
CA VAL A 90 6.08 13.22 11.38
C VAL A 90 6.47 12.98 9.93
N ALA A 91 5.51 12.90 8.99
CA ALA A 91 5.79 12.78 7.56
C ALA A 91 6.57 13.99 7.01
N ALA A 92 6.19 15.22 7.43
CA ALA A 92 6.93 16.42 7.06
C ALA A 92 8.36 16.40 7.60
N GLY A 93 8.53 16.04 8.87
CA GLY A 93 9.87 15.91 9.50
C GLY A 93 10.72 14.82 8.84
N ALA A 94 10.14 13.66 8.54
CA ALA A 94 10.82 12.57 7.83
C ALA A 94 11.27 13.00 6.42
N ALA A 95 10.41 13.71 5.68
CA ALA A 95 10.74 14.22 4.35
C ALA A 95 11.91 15.22 4.36
N LEU A 96 11.95 16.11 5.34
CA LEU A 96 13.08 17.03 5.54
C LEU A 96 14.35 16.29 5.98
N LEU A 97 14.22 15.26 6.82
CA LEU A 97 15.34 14.43 7.24
C LEU A 97 15.98 13.67 6.07
N TYR A 98 15.15 13.09 5.17
CA TYR A 98 15.65 12.48 3.93
C TYR A 98 16.52 13.46 3.11
N ALA A 99 16.05 14.69 2.95
CA ALA A 99 16.69 15.69 2.09
C ALA A 99 17.75 16.53 2.81
N SER A 100 18.10 16.24 4.07
CA SER A 100 19.05 17.03 4.85
C SER A 100 20.50 16.79 4.41
N GLU A 101 20.90 15.52 4.32
CA GLU A 101 22.26 15.11 3.96
C GLU A 101 22.27 13.66 3.49
N PRO A 102 23.01 13.31 2.43
CA PRO A 102 23.11 11.94 1.92
C PRO A 102 23.92 11.06 2.90
N SER A 103 23.23 10.27 3.70
CA SER A 103 23.83 9.38 4.67
C SER A 103 22.91 8.20 4.96
N LEU A 104 23.45 6.97 4.90
CA LEU A 104 22.68 5.75 5.16
C LEU A 104 22.00 5.80 6.54
N GLY A 105 22.68 6.31 7.57
CA GLY A 105 22.12 6.42 8.92
C GLY A 105 20.91 7.35 8.97
N ARG A 106 20.94 8.48 8.23
CA ARG A 106 19.80 9.39 8.13
C ARG A 106 18.65 8.77 7.35
N PHE A 107 18.93 8.03 6.29
CA PHE A 107 17.90 7.31 5.53
C PHE A 107 17.22 6.25 6.39
N ILE A 108 17.97 5.49 7.22
CA ILE A 108 17.40 4.52 8.16
C ILE A 108 16.45 5.20 9.15
N LEU A 109 16.86 6.35 9.71
CA LEU A 109 16.02 7.13 10.63
C LEU A 109 14.79 7.73 9.93
N ALA A 110 14.97 8.24 8.71
CA ALA A 110 13.89 8.83 7.93
C ALA A 110 12.85 7.78 7.50
N GLU A 111 13.30 6.56 7.12
CA GLU A 111 12.42 5.42 6.82
C GLU A 111 11.62 5.01 8.07
N ALA A 112 12.26 4.93 9.24
CA ALA A 112 11.57 4.63 10.49
C ALA A 112 10.55 5.72 10.85
N ALA A 113 10.90 7.00 10.71
CA ALA A 113 9.99 8.12 10.93
C ALA A 113 8.82 8.12 9.93
N MET A 114 9.10 7.83 8.64
CA MET A 114 8.05 7.71 7.63
C MET A 114 7.13 6.54 7.94
N ALA A 115 7.65 5.40 8.42
CA ALA A 115 6.84 4.26 8.87
C ALA A 115 5.91 4.64 10.03
N VAL A 116 6.39 5.43 11.01
CA VAL A 116 5.53 6.01 12.07
C VAL A 116 4.41 6.85 11.46
N ALA A 117 4.73 7.73 10.51
CA ALA A 117 3.74 8.59 9.86
C ALA A 117 2.66 7.78 9.13
N PHE A 118 3.07 6.77 8.37
CA PHE A 118 2.16 5.89 7.64
C PHE A 118 1.25 5.09 8.57
N THR A 119 1.79 4.53 9.65
CA THR A 119 1.02 3.72 10.60
C THR A 119 0.08 4.57 11.45
N LEU A 120 0.45 5.82 11.80
CA LEU A 120 -0.45 6.78 12.44
C LEU A 120 -1.64 7.18 11.54
N HIS A 121 -1.43 7.17 10.22
CA HIS A 121 -2.46 7.50 9.24
C HIS A 121 -3.32 6.30 8.86
N SER A 122 -2.71 5.09 8.88
CA SER A 122 -3.35 3.84 8.48
C SER A 122 -4.60 3.55 9.32
N GLY A 123 -5.74 3.45 8.66
CA GLY A 123 -7.03 3.15 9.27
C GLY A 123 -7.66 4.28 10.10
N ALA A 124 -6.91 5.30 10.52
CA ALA A 124 -7.45 6.40 11.32
C ALA A 124 -8.42 7.28 10.50
N ASP A 125 -8.09 7.55 9.24
CA ASP A 125 -8.91 8.35 8.33
C ASP A 125 -10.20 7.60 7.92
N GLU A 126 -10.11 6.31 7.58
CA GLU A 126 -11.28 5.48 7.23
C GLU A 126 -12.23 5.31 8.42
N ALA A 127 -11.66 5.06 9.59
CA ALA A 127 -12.41 4.90 10.80
C ALA A 127 -13.10 6.23 11.23
N LEU A 128 -12.40 7.37 11.16
CA LEU A 128 -12.99 8.68 11.44
C LEU A 128 -14.08 9.04 10.42
N LEU A 129 -13.87 8.68 9.15
CA LEU A 129 -14.88 8.86 8.10
C LEU A 129 -16.15 8.09 8.40
N TYR A 130 -16.02 6.79 8.74
CA TYR A 130 -17.16 5.94 9.07
C TYR A 130 -17.91 6.47 10.30
N ASP A 131 -17.20 6.84 11.36
CA ASP A 131 -17.82 7.37 12.57
C ASP A 131 -18.50 8.72 12.33
N SER A 132 -17.93 9.55 11.46
CA SER A 132 -18.53 10.83 11.06
C SER A 132 -19.86 10.62 10.31
N LEU A 133 -19.90 9.64 9.40
CA LEU A 133 -21.13 9.28 8.69
C LEU A 133 -22.19 8.73 9.64
N LYS A 134 -21.78 7.89 10.59
CA LYS A 134 -22.67 7.34 11.62
C LYS A 134 -23.27 8.44 12.49
N ALA A 135 -22.42 9.37 12.98
CA ALA A 135 -22.87 10.51 13.78
C ALA A 135 -23.80 11.46 13.00
N ALA A 136 -23.65 11.51 11.67
CA ALA A 136 -24.52 12.29 10.80
C ALA A 136 -25.81 11.55 10.39
N GLY A 137 -26.01 10.28 10.81
CA GLY A 137 -27.15 9.46 10.39
C GLY A 137 -27.12 9.05 8.91
N ASN A 138 -25.96 9.00 8.29
CA ASN A 138 -25.77 8.74 6.86
C ASN A 138 -24.91 7.49 6.58
N GLU A 139 -25.10 6.44 7.37
CA GLU A 139 -24.33 5.18 7.24
C GLU A 139 -24.52 4.51 5.86
N ALA A 140 -25.69 4.66 5.24
CA ALA A 140 -25.98 4.11 3.92
C ALA A 140 -25.04 4.63 2.82
N ALA A 141 -24.46 5.83 2.99
CA ALA A 141 -23.48 6.40 2.08
C ALA A 141 -22.06 5.80 2.24
N GLY A 142 -21.81 5.01 3.30
CA GLY A 142 -20.48 4.56 3.73
C GLY A 142 -19.67 3.92 2.61
N VAL A 143 -20.22 2.94 1.89
CA VAL A 143 -19.52 2.25 0.80
C VAL A 143 -19.07 3.24 -0.28
N ARG A 144 -19.95 4.17 -0.70
CA ARG A 144 -19.66 5.15 -1.74
C ARG A 144 -18.60 6.14 -1.29
N VAL A 145 -18.67 6.60 -0.04
CA VAL A 145 -17.76 7.60 0.53
C VAL A 145 -16.37 7.01 0.74
N LEU A 146 -16.27 5.75 1.21
CA LEU A 146 -15.00 5.02 1.31
C LEU A 146 -14.37 4.77 -0.06
N ALA A 147 -15.16 4.39 -1.07
CA ALA A 147 -14.65 4.24 -2.43
C ALA A 147 -14.08 5.56 -2.99
N ARG A 148 -14.72 6.71 -2.68
CA ARG A 148 -14.19 8.02 -3.04
C ARG A 148 -12.91 8.37 -2.28
N LEU A 149 -12.78 7.96 -1.02
CA LEU A 149 -11.55 8.14 -0.25
C LEU A 149 -10.38 7.39 -0.90
N GLU A 150 -10.60 6.16 -1.36
CA GLU A 150 -9.59 5.42 -2.12
C GLU A 150 -9.26 6.07 -3.47
N ALA A 151 -10.24 6.63 -4.17
CA ALA A 151 -9.99 7.43 -5.38
C ALA A 151 -9.13 8.67 -5.08
N CYS A 152 -9.34 9.36 -3.96
CA CYS A 152 -8.52 10.48 -3.50
C CYS A 152 -7.04 10.08 -3.29
N LYS A 153 -6.79 8.89 -2.72
CA LYS A 153 -5.43 8.33 -2.60
C LYS A 153 -4.75 8.20 -3.97
N LEU A 154 -5.46 7.61 -4.93
CA LEU A 154 -4.92 7.42 -6.29
C LEU A 154 -4.68 8.75 -6.99
N ILE A 155 -5.55 9.73 -6.81
CA ILE A 155 -5.35 11.10 -7.30
C ILE A 155 -4.09 11.69 -6.70
N GLY A 156 -3.91 11.59 -5.38
CA GLY A 156 -2.71 12.07 -4.68
C GLY A 156 -1.43 11.45 -5.24
N ILE A 157 -1.37 10.11 -5.36
CA ILE A 157 -0.22 9.39 -5.92
C ILE A 157 0.10 9.88 -7.33
N ASN A 158 -0.90 9.96 -8.22
CA ASN A 158 -0.67 10.33 -9.62
C ASN A 158 -0.22 11.79 -9.75
N LEU A 159 -0.88 12.73 -9.10
CA LEU A 159 -0.48 14.13 -9.11
C LEU A 159 0.90 14.31 -8.49
N GLY A 160 1.17 13.64 -7.37
CA GLY A 160 2.45 13.69 -6.68
C GLY A 160 3.59 13.17 -7.56
N THR A 161 3.45 12.02 -8.19
CA THR A 161 4.52 11.44 -9.02
C THR A 161 4.79 12.26 -10.29
N LEU A 162 3.76 12.82 -10.92
CA LEU A 162 3.91 13.72 -12.08
C LEU A 162 4.65 15.00 -11.68
N ALA A 163 4.19 15.69 -10.65
CA ALA A 163 4.83 16.90 -10.15
C ALA A 163 6.25 16.61 -9.65
N GLY A 164 6.45 15.50 -8.94
CA GLY A 164 7.72 15.13 -8.35
C GLY A 164 8.82 14.83 -9.37
N ALA A 165 8.52 14.13 -10.45
CA ALA A 165 9.48 13.89 -11.52
C ALA A 165 9.89 15.19 -12.22
N TRP A 166 8.96 16.12 -12.39
CA TRP A 166 9.26 17.45 -12.93
C TRP A 166 10.10 18.27 -11.94
N ILE A 167 9.74 18.29 -10.65
CA ILE A 167 10.51 18.95 -9.58
C ILE A 167 11.94 18.39 -9.53
N ALA A 168 12.10 17.06 -9.57
CA ALA A 168 13.41 16.43 -9.55
C ALA A 168 14.26 16.82 -10.76
N SER A 169 13.67 16.91 -11.95
CA SER A 169 14.38 17.25 -13.18
C SER A 169 14.81 18.71 -13.25
N THR A 170 14.15 19.62 -12.50
CA THR A 170 14.44 21.07 -12.51
C THR A 170 15.28 21.53 -11.33
N TRP A 171 15.04 20.99 -10.15
CA TRP A 171 15.66 21.43 -8.90
C TRP A 171 16.50 20.35 -8.19
N GLY A 172 16.69 19.20 -8.85
CA GLY A 172 17.49 18.09 -8.34
C GLY A 172 16.70 17.09 -7.51
N LEU A 173 17.30 15.91 -7.29
CA LEU A 173 16.65 14.73 -6.72
C LEU A 173 16.18 14.89 -5.27
N ALA A 174 16.80 15.77 -4.48
CA ALA A 174 16.35 16.05 -3.10
C ALA A 174 15.14 17.01 -3.03
N ALA A 175 14.87 17.76 -4.11
CA ALA A 175 13.80 18.75 -4.12
C ALA A 175 12.39 18.15 -3.94
N PRO A 176 12.01 17.01 -4.53
CA PRO A 176 10.71 16.37 -4.29
C PRO A 176 10.49 15.98 -2.83
N MET A 177 11.55 15.54 -2.12
CA MET A 177 11.47 15.25 -0.69
C MET A 177 11.16 16.51 0.13
N ARG A 178 11.92 17.60 -0.11
CA ARG A 178 11.68 18.90 0.54
C ARG A 178 10.28 19.42 0.23
N ALA A 179 9.85 19.33 -1.02
CA ALA A 179 8.54 19.78 -1.47
C ALA A 179 7.39 19.01 -0.81
N TYR A 180 7.58 17.70 -0.54
CA TYR A 180 6.55 16.89 0.12
C TYR A 180 6.29 17.33 1.58
N ALA A 181 7.23 17.98 2.24
CA ALA A 181 7.00 18.52 3.58
C ALA A 181 5.82 19.53 3.61
N VAL A 182 5.55 20.23 2.51
CA VAL A 182 4.45 21.19 2.43
C VAL A 182 3.08 20.50 2.49
N PRO A 183 2.71 19.58 1.60
CA PRO A 183 1.44 18.87 1.72
C PRO A 183 1.35 18.03 2.99
N ALA A 184 2.43 17.44 3.49
CA ALA A 184 2.44 16.73 4.77
C ALA A 184 2.13 17.65 5.96
N MET A 185 2.67 18.86 5.99
CA MET A 185 2.32 19.87 7.00
C MET A 185 0.88 20.33 6.84
N ALA A 186 0.39 20.49 5.60
CA ALA A 186 -1.01 20.83 5.34
C ALA A 186 -1.97 19.74 5.87
N VAL A 187 -1.59 18.46 5.83
CA VAL A 187 -2.33 17.38 6.48
C VAL A 187 -2.47 17.64 7.98
N THR A 188 -1.38 18.00 8.66
CA THR A 188 -1.42 18.36 10.09
C THR A 188 -2.41 19.49 10.36
N VAL A 189 -2.32 20.57 9.59
CA VAL A 189 -3.20 21.74 9.75
C VAL A 189 -4.65 21.36 9.49
N LEU A 190 -4.96 20.65 8.40
CA LEU A 190 -6.32 20.23 8.09
C LEU A 190 -6.89 19.27 9.13
N ALA A 191 -6.06 18.36 9.67
CA ALA A 191 -6.48 17.44 10.72
C ALA A 191 -6.91 18.19 11.99
N LEU A 192 -6.33 19.34 12.32
CA LEU A 192 -6.74 20.15 13.46
C LEU A 192 -8.19 20.70 13.33
N PHE A 193 -8.73 20.79 12.13
CA PHE A 193 -10.11 21.22 11.88
C PHE A 193 -11.13 20.05 11.87
N LEU A 194 -10.67 18.79 11.95
CA LEU A 194 -11.55 17.64 12.09
C LEU A 194 -12.26 17.64 13.44
N ARG A 195 -13.44 17.08 13.47
CA ARG A 195 -14.22 16.87 14.71
C ARG A 195 -14.19 15.38 15.03
N GLU A 196 -13.78 15.03 16.26
CA GLU A 196 -13.93 13.68 16.75
C GLU A 196 -15.43 13.34 16.89
N ALA A 197 -15.83 12.27 16.25
CA ALA A 197 -17.17 11.75 16.46
C ALA A 197 -17.23 11.10 17.86
N PRO A 198 -18.37 11.21 18.58
CA PRO A 198 -18.52 10.55 19.86
C PRO A 198 -18.45 9.02 19.64
N THR A 199 -17.29 8.46 19.79
CA THR A 199 -17.12 7.01 19.88
C THR A 199 -17.47 6.62 21.30
N GLY A 200 -18.49 5.76 21.47
CA GLY A 200 -18.66 5.08 22.76
C GLY A 200 -17.32 4.43 23.09
N ALA A 201 -16.72 4.85 24.20
CA ALA A 201 -15.36 4.46 24.60
C ALA A 201 -15.23 2.92 24.51
N VAL A 202 -14.66 2.46 23.40
CA VAL A 202 -14.17 1.08 23.32
C VAL A 202 -12.89 1.12 24.16
N ALA A 203 -13.05 0.76 25.43
CA ALA A 203 -11.91 0.55 26.31
C ALA A 203 -10.93 -0.37 25.55
N ALA A 204 -9.81 0.21 25.12
CA ALA A 204 -8.76 -0.50 24.43
C ALA A 204 -8.20 -1.54 25.38
N THR A 205 -8.72 -2.75 25.29
CA THR A 205 -8.32 -3.84 26.13
C THR A 205 -7.08 -4.46 25.48
N ARG A 206 -5.89 -4.17 26.02
CA ARG A 206 -4.65 -4.90 25.70
C ARG A 206 -4.90 -6.42 25.63
N GLY A 207 -5.80 -6.94 26.49
CA GLY A 207 -6.24 -8.33 26.49
C GLY A 207 -7.06 -8.74 25.26
N LYS A 208 -7.81 -7.82 24.64
CA LYS A 208 -8.61 -8.07 23.45
C LYS A 208 -7.72 -8.27 22.22
N TYR A 209 -6.67 -7.46 22.07
CA TYR A 209 -5.72 -7.57 20.95
C TYR A 209 -4.93 -8.89 20.99
N ARG A 210 -4.41 -9.27 22.17
CA ARG A 210 -3.73 -10.56 22.35
C ARG A 210 -4.68 -11.75 22.06
N LYS A 211 -5.93 -11.66 22.51
CA LYS A 211 -6.96 -12.68 22.19
C LYS A 211 -7.25 -12.73 20.68
N ILE A 212 -7.32 -11.57 20.04
CA ILE A 212 -7.56 -11.46 18.60
C ILE A 212 -6.38 -12.11 17.84
N LEU A 213 -5.14 -11.75 18.13
CA LEU A 213 -3.97 -12.35 17.51
C LEU A 213 -3.87 -13.85 17.73
N THR A 214 -4.11 -14.32 18.95
CA THR A 214 -4.04 -15.74 19.26
C THR A 214 -5.21 -16.53 18.63
N ALA A 215 -6.43 -16.00 18.63
CA ALA A 215 -7.59 -16.63 17.99
C ALA A 215 -7.45 -16.65 16.46
N GLY A 216 -7.07 -15.52 15.85
CA GLY A 216 -6.85 -15.43 14.39
C GLY A 216 -5.67 -16.28 13.94
N GLY A 217 -4.57 -16.27 14.67
CA GLY A 217 -3.44 -17.15 14.41
C GLY A 217 -3.83 -18.62 14.50
N ARG A 218 -4.57 -19.02 15.56
CA ARG A 218 -5.07 -20.40 15.71
C ARG A 218 -5.98 -20.78 14.55
N PHE A 219 -6.95 -19.92 14.20
CA PHE A 219 -7.84 -20.16 13.07
C PHE A 219 -7.07 -20.30 11.76
N PHE A 220 -6.11 -19.41 11.51
CA PHE A 220 -5.26 -19.45 10.32
C PHE A 220 -4.47 -20.77 10.23
N TRP A 221 -3.83 -21.18 11.32
CA TRP A 221 -3.03 -22.41 11.35
C TRP A 221 -3.88 -23.68 11.26
N SER A 222 -5.13 -23.67 11.73
CA SER A 222 -6.07 -24.81 11.66
C SER A 222 -6.71 -24.99 10.29
N HIS A 223 -6.60 -23.97 9.36
CA HIS A 223 -7.22 -24.03 8.04
C HIS A 223 -6.15 -24.10 6.92
N PRO A 224 -5.80 -25.31 6.45
CA PRO A 224 -4.73 -25.50 5.44
C PRO A 224 -4.97 -24.71 4.14
N ALA A 225 -6.22 -24.62 3.67
CA ALA A 225 -6.58 -23.87 2.47
C ALA A 225 -6.26 -22.39 2.61
N LEU A 226 -6.66 -21.76 3.73
CA LEU A 226 -6.39 -20.37 4.03
C LEU A 226 -4.88 -20.09 4.13
N ARG A 227 -4.14 -20.97 4.78
CA ARG A 227 -2.69 -20.85 4.94
C ARG A 227 -1.96 -20.90 3.59
N ARG A 228 -2.34 -21.86 2.72
CA ARG A 228 -1.76 -21.98 1.38
C ARG A 228 -2.04 -20.75 0.54
N LEU A 229 -3.31 -20.30 0.53
CA LEU A 229 -3.75 -19.11 -0.23
C LEU A 229 -3.02 -17.84 0.24
N SER A 230 -2.82 -17.70 1.56
CA SER A 230 -2.10 -16.54 2.13
C SER A 230 -0.62 -16.56 1.80
N LEU A 231 0.04 -17.72 1.84
CA LEU A 231 1.44 -17.86 1.47
C LEU A 231 1.64 -17.61 -0.03
N GLU A 232 0.78 -18.16 -0.87
CA GLU A 232 0.80 -17.90 -2.31
C GLU A 232 0.65 -16.40 -2.62
N LEU A 233 -0.35 -15.73 -2.02
CA LEU A 233 -0.50 -14.28 -2.16
C LEU A 233 0.71 -13.53 -1.63
N ALA A 234 1.26 -13.90 -0.46
CA ALA A 234 2.39 -13.22 0.15
C ALA A 234 3.64 -13.29 -0.74
N VAL A 235 3.99 -14.47 -1.23
CA VAL A 235 5.16 -14.65 -2.10
C VAL A 235 4.96 -13.95 -3.44
N THR A 236 3.85 -14.19 -4.13
CA THR A 236 3.60 -13.57 -5.44
C THR A 236 3.47 -12.05 -5.35
N ASN A 237 2.91 -11.52 -4.25
CA ASN A 237 2.84 -10.08 -4.01
C ASN A 237 4.23 -9.49 -3.74
N ALA A 238 5.08 -10.15 -2.96
CA ALA A 238 6.42 -9.66 -2.67
C ALA A 238 7.32 -9.66 -3.92
N LEU A 239 7.24 -10.71 -4.75
CA LEU A 239 7.94 -10.77 -6.04
C LEU A 239 7.47 -9.65 -6.99
N ALA A 240 6.16 -9.40 -7.03
CA ALA A 240 5.57 -8.34 -7.84
C ALA A 240 5.89 -6.94 -7.32
N TRP A 241 6.01 -6.77 -6.00
CA TRP A 241 6.34 -5.50 -5.36
C TRP A 241 7.69 -4.94 -5.83
N ALA A 242 8.64 -5.81 -6.09
CA ALA A 242 9.99 -5.43 -6.52
C ALA A 242 9.99 -4.57 -7.81
N ILE A 243 8.99 -4.70 -8.68
CA ILE A 243 8.90 -3.87 -9.91
C ILE A 243 8.92 -2.37 -9.60
N ILE A 244 8.34 -1.95 -8.47
CA ILE A 244 8.25 -0.54 -8.06
C ILE A 244 9.65 0.09 -7.90
N TRP A 245 10.65 -0.70 -7.55
CA TRP A 245 12.02 -0.26 -7.34
C TRP A 245 12.92 -0.52 -8.55
N LEU A 246 12.63 -1.59 -9.34
CA LEU A 246 13.46 -2.00 -10.46
C LEU A 246 13.17 -1.22 -11.76
N TYR A 247 11.93 -0.73 -11.97
CA TYR A 247 11.59 -0.04 -13.23
C TYR A 247 12.32 1.28 -13.38
N GLN A 248 12.62 1.99 -12.29
CA GLN A 248 13.26 3.30 -12.31
C GLN A 248 14.71 3.20 -12.85
N PRO A 249 15.61 2.36 -12.29
CA PRO A 249 16.94 2.18 -12.86
C PRO A 249 16.91 1.58 -14.28
N LEU A 250 15.88 0.79 -14.63
CA LEU A 250 15.72 0.33 -16.00
C LEU A 250 15.42 1.48 -16.96
N LEU A 251 14.51 2.39 -16.61
CA LEU A 251 14.23 3.59 -17.43
C LEU A 251 15.46 4.45 -17.62
N GLN A 252 16.30 4.57 -16.58
CA GLN A 252 17.57 5.28 -16.64
C GLN A 252 18.53 4.61 -17.61
N GLN A 253 18.70 3.28 -17.54
CA GLN A 253 19.52 2.52 -18.48
C GLN A 253 19.04 2.64 -19.94
N CYS A 254 17.74 2.83 -20.14
CA CYS A 254 17.14 3.08 -21.45
C CYS A 254 17.28 4.54 -21.92
N GLY A 255 17.89 5.43 -21.11
CA GLY A 255 18.10 6.84 -21.45
C GLY A 255 16.84 7.71 -21.40
N LEU A 256 15.76 7.28 -20.71
CA LEU A 256 14.57 8.11 -20.56
C LEU A 256 14.88 9.31 -19.64
N PRO A 257 14.60 10.57 -20.06
CA PRO A 257 14.79 11.73 -19.19
C PRO A 257 13.92 11.65 -17.93
N LEU A 258 14.48 12.05 -16.78
CA LEU A 258 13.87 11.93 -15.44
C LEU A 258 12.46 12.53 -15.36
N LYS A 259 12.20 13.64 -16.05
CA LYS A 259 10.87 14.29 -16.10
C LYS A 259 9.74 13.38 -16.58
N TRP A 260 10.05 12.34 -17.35
CA TRP A 260 9.06 11.39 -17.88
C TRP A 260 8.78 10.21 -16.94
N PHE A 261 9.61 9.99 -15.90
CA PHE A 261 9.40 8.91 -14.94
C PHE A 261 8.03 9.00 -14.24
N GLY A 262 7.61 10.23 -13.93
CA GLY A 262 6.27 10.48 -13.36
C GLY A 262 5.13 10.05 -14.29
N VAL A 263 5.28 10.28 -15.59
CA VAL A 263 4.28 9.86 -16.59
C VAL A 263 4.22 8.34 -16.67
N VAL A 264 5.36 7.65 -16.69
CA VAL A 264 5.40 6.18 -16.70
C VAL A 264 4.75 5.62 -15.44
N HIS A 265 5.09 6.16 -14.26
CA HIS A 265 4.49 5.73 -12.99
C HIS A 265 2.98 5.96 -12.95
N ALA A 266 2.53 7.16 -13.33
CA ALA A 266 1.11 7.50 -13.37
C ALA A 266 0.33 6.60 -14.36
N SER A 267 0.89 6.35 -15.54
CA SER A 267 0.29 5.42 -16.53
C SER A 267 0.17 4.01 -15.96
N ALA A 268 1.19 3.52 -15.26
CA ALA A 268 1.18 2.23 -14.60
C ALA A 268 0.12 2.13 -13.49
N CYS A 269 -0.01 3.18 -12.65
CA CYS A 269 -1.06 3.27 -11.63
C CYS A 269 -2.48 3.31 -12.25
N LEU A 270 -2.68 4.09 -13.33
CA LEU A 270 -3.97 4.15 -14.02
C LEU A 270 -4.33 2.80 -14.67
N ALA A 271 -3.35 2.08 -15.24
CA ALA A 271 -3.56 0.75 -15.78
C ALA A 271 -3.99 -0.26 -14.69
N GLN A 272 -3.44 -0.17 -13.47
CA GLN A 272 -3.91 -0.97 -12.31
C GLN A 272 -5.38 -0.67 -11.99
N VAL A 273 -5.76 0.60 -11.97
CA VAL A 273 -7.15 1.02 -11.71
C VAL A 273 -8.08 0.47 -12.79
N GLY A 274 -7.69 0.59 -14.06
CA GLY A 274 -8.44 0.03 -15.20
C GLY A 274 -8.60 -1.49 -15.07
N PHE A 275 -7.53 -2.21 -14.73
CA PHE A 275 -7.60 -3.64 -14.50
C PHE A 275 -8.58 -3.99 -13.37
N LEU A 276 -8.52 -3.29 -12.22
CA LEU A 276 -9.42 -3.52 -11.09
C LEU A 276 -10.87 -3.22 -11.43
N ALA A 277 -11.15 -2.17 -12.19
CA ALA A 277 -12.49 -1.82 -12.63
C ALA A 277 -13.11 -2.91 -13.51
N GLU A 278 -12.30 -3.59 -14.29
CA GLU A 278 -12.72 -4.63 -15.24
C GLU A 278 -12.64 -6.06 -14.69
N VAL A 279 -12.19 -6.26 -13.43
CA VAL A 279 -12.02 -7.61 -12.84
C VAL A 279 -13.26 -8.49 -13.00
N GLY A 280 -14.46 -7.94 -12.80
CA GLY A 280 -15.70 -8.68 -12.97
C GLY A 280 -15.95 -9.15 -14.42
N ARG A 281 -15.65 -8.29 -15.41
CA ARG A 281 -15.75 -8.64 -16.83
C ARG A 281 -14.67 -9.65 -17.23
N LEU A 282 -13.43 -9.42 -16.78
CA LEU A 282 -12.31 -10.31 -17.03
C LEU A 282 -12.55 -11.69 -16.43
N THR A 283 -13.08 -11.78 -15.19
CA THR A 283 -13.44 -13.07 -14.59
C THR A 283 -14.43 -13.85 -15.43
N ARG A 284 -15.45 -13.18 -15.97
CA ARG A 284 -16.43 -13.84 -16.88
C ARG A 284 -15.80 -14.29 -18.18
N TRP A 285 -14.90 -13.47 -18.75
CA TRP A 285 -14.23 -13.79 -20.01
C TRP A 285 -13.25 -14.97 -19.86
N PHE A 286 -12.47 -15.02 -18.79
CA PHE A 286 -11.57 -16.14 -18.51
C PHE A 286 -12.30 -17.38 -17.94
N GLY A 287 -13.60 -17.27 -17.63
CA GLY A 287 -14.44 -18.34 -17.12
C GLY A 287 -14.24 -18.66 -15.63
N SER A 288 -13.18 -18.17 -14.98
CA SER A 288 -12.98 -18.34 -13.53
C SER A 288 -11.96 -17.34 -12.97
N ARG A 289 -12.07 -17.07 -11.65
CA ARG A 289 -11.08 -16.26 -10.92
C ARG A 289 -9.70 -16.89 -10.89
N ARG A 290 -9.64 -18.20 -10.79
CA ARG A 290 -8.37 -18.94 -10.84
C ARG A 290 -7.63 -18.69 -12.14
N ARG A 291 -8.32 -18.83 -13.28
CA ARG A 291 -7.72 -18.57 -14.59
C ARG A 291 -7.28 -17.12 -14.73
N LEU A 292 -8.09 -16.16 -14.25
CA LEU A 292 -7.70 -14.75 -14.24
C LEU A 292 -6.44 -14.51 -13.42
N LEU A 293 -6.33 -15.07 -12.20
CA LEU A 293 -5.14 -14.97 -11.36
C LEU A 293 -3.92 -15.60 -12.01
N LEU A 294 -4.08 -16.80 -12.58
CA LEU A 294 -3.01 -17.51 -13.27
C LEU A 294 -2.51 -16.67 -14.46
N VAL A 295 -3.42 -16.28 -15.37
CA VAL A 295 -3.05 -15.51 -16.56
C VAL A 295 -2.43 -14.17 -16.18
N SER A 296 -3.02 -13.43 -15.24
CA SER A 296 -2.46 -12.15 -14.81
C SER A 296 -1.06 -12.29 -14.22
N THR A 297 -0.80 -13.33 -13.43
CA THR A 297 0.52 -13.57 -12.84
C THR A 297 1.55 -13.95 -13.90
N VAL A 298 1.17 -14.84 -14.83
CA VAL A 298 2.05 -15.25 -15.94
C VAL A 298 2.34 -14.08 -16.87
N VAL A 299 1.35 -13.26 -17.22
CA VAL A 299 1.53 -12.05 -18.05
C VAL A 299 2.51 -11.08 -17.37
N ALA A 300 2.34 -10.81 -16.08
CA ALA A 300 3.28 -9.98 -15.33
C ALA A 300 4.69 -10.59 -15.29
N GLY A 301 4.79 -11.90 -15.06
CA GLY A 301 6.08 -12.62 -15.05
C GLY A 301 6.78 -12.57 -16.40
N VAL A 302 6.06 -12.84 -17.48
CA VAL A 302 6.60 -12.75 -18.86
C VAL A 302 7.03 -11.32 -19.18
N ALA A 303 6.23 -10.30 -18.81
CA ALA A 303 6.62 -8.91 -19.00
C ALA A 303 7.95 -8.61 -18.27
N MET A 304 8.10 -9.04 -17.02
CA MET A 304 9.36 -8.88 -16.27
C MET A 304 10.52 -9.65 -16.90
N LEU A 305 10.30 -10.89 -17.39
CA LEU A 305 11.32 -11.66 -18.11
C LEU A 305 11.79 -10.91 -19.35
N LEU A 306 10.89 -10.34 -20.15
CA LEU A 306 11.24 -9.55 -21.32
C LEU A 306 12.02 -8.29 -20.96
N LEU A 307 11.67 -7.62 -19.85
CA LEU A 307 12.39 -6.45 -19.34
C LEU A 307 13.85 -6.76 -18.93
N ALA A 308 14.19 -8.03 -18.67
CA ALA A 308 15.55 -8.43 -18.35
C ALA A 308 16.52 -8.10 -19.51
N TRP A 309 16.11 -8.25 -20.75
CA TRP A 309 16.98 -8.10 -21.93
C TRP A 309 16.63 -6.91 -22.82
N LEU A 310 15.38 -6.45 -22.79
CA LEU A 310 14.96 -5.33 -23.64
C LEU A 310 15.44 -3.99 -23.08
N ARG A 311 15.95 -3.13 -23.99
CA ARG A 311 16.38 -1.75 -23.69
C ARG A 311 15.76 -0.73 -24.65
N TRP A 312 14.96 -1.17 -25.61
CA TRP A 312 14.28 -0.31 -26.56
C TRP A 312 13.00 0.27 -25.94
N LEU A 313 13.01 1.58 -25.69
CA LEU A 313 11.94 2.29 -24.95
C LEU A 313 10.52 2.00 -25.45
N PRO A 314 10.22 1.98 -26.78
CA PRO A 314 8.87 1.70 -27.24
C PRO A 314 8.28 0.35 -26.80
N LEU A 315 9.14 -0.65 -26.47
CA LEU A 315 8.71 -1.92 -25.91
C LEU A 315 8.81 -1.95 -24.38
N VAL A 316 9.82 -1.30 -23.81
CA VAL A 316 10.02 -1.26 -22.34
C VAL A 316 8.87 -0.55 -21.63
N LEU A 317 8.41 0.58 -22.17
CA LEU A 317 7.33 1.36 -21.53
C LEU A 317 6.01 0.57 -21.38
N PRO A 318 5.44 -0.04 -22.45
CA PRO A 318 4.23 -0.83 -22.28
C PRO A 318 4.44 -2.08 -21.42
N LEU A 319 5.62 -2.72 -21.45
CA LEU A 319 5.91 -3.87 -20.59
C LEU A 319 5.95 -3.50 -19.11
N ILE A 320 6.47 -2.34 -18.74
CA ILE A 320 6.41 -1.81 -17.36
C ILE A 320 4.94 -1.63 -16.96
N VAL A 321 4.13 -0.97 -17.79
CA VAL A 321 2.70 -0.75 -17.52
C VAL A 321 1.96 -2.08 -17.36
N ILE A 322 2.22 -3.06 -18.22
CA ILE A 322 1.66 -4.41 -18.13
C ILE A 322 2.08 -5.10 -16.83
N ALA A 323 3.38 -5.07 -16.50
CA ALA A 323 3.88 -5.68 -15.27
C ALA A 323 3.19 -5.09 -14.03
N PHE A 324 3.00 -3.78 -13.95
CA PHE A 324 2.27 -3.13 -12.86
C PHE A 324 0.78 -3.51 -12.86
N ALA A 325 0.11 -3.39 -14.01
CA ALA A 325 -1.34 -3.60 -14.14
C ALA A 325 -1.75 -5.04 -13.75
N PHE A 326 -0.93 -6.01 -14.12
CA PHE A 326 -1.26 -7.42 -13.91
C PHE A 326 -0.67 -8.03 -12.62
N SER A 327 0.28 -7.37 -11.95
CA SER A 327 0.91 -7.90 -10.74
C SER A 327 0.34 -7.36 -9.43
N LEU A 328 0.14 -6.06 -9.30
CA LEU A 328 -0.18 -5.43 -8.02
C LEU A 328 -1.67 -5.54 -7.60
N PRO A 329 -2.67 -5.56 -8.50
CA PRO A 329 -4.09 -5.63 -8.13
C PRO A 329 -4.57 -6.95 -7.52
N ARG A 330 -3.73 -8.00 -7.51
CA ARG A 330 -4.13 -9.36 -7.10
C ARG A 330 -4.67 -9.46 -5.68
N VAL A 331 -4.22 -8.60 -4.76
CA VAL A 331 -4.72 -8.56 -3.37
C VAL A 331 -6.24 -8.41 -3.33
N ALA A 332 -6.82 -7.59 -4.20
CA ALA A 332 -8.27 -7.40 -4.28
C ALA A 332 -9.00 -8.67 -4.77
N ILE A 333 -8.39 -9.41 -5.71
CA ILE A 333 -8.99 -10.65 -6.23
C ILE A 333 -8.96 -11.76 -5.17
N TYR A 334 -7.83 -11.91 -4.45
CA TYR A 334 -7.72 -12.85 -3.34
C TYR A 334 -8.63 -12.49 -2.16
N SER A 335 -8.87 -11.21 -1.89
CA SER A 335 -9.75 -10.75 -0.80
C SER A 335 -11.14 -11.35 -0.89
N ALA A 336 -11.70 -11.51 -2.08
CA ALA A 336 -13.00 -12.14 -2.26
C ALA A 336 -13.00 -13.62 -1.84
N GLN A 337 -11.91 -14.36 -2.11
CA GLN A 337 -11.78 -15.78 -1.70
C GLN A 337 -11.56 -15.91 -0.20
N PHE A 338 -10.74 -15.03 0.40
CA PHE A 338 -10.60 -14.97 1.86
C PHE A 338 -11.93 -14.74 2.55
N ASN A 339 -12.74 -13.79 2.03
CA ASN A 339 -14.04 -13.49 2.59
C ASN A 339 -15.04 -14.65 2.51
N ALA A 340 -14.90 -15.55 1.53
CA ALA A 340 -15.71 -16.75 1.41
C ALA A 340 -15.31 -17.86 2.40
N LEU A 341 -14.01 -17.93 2.77
CA LEU A 341 -13.47 -18.95 3.67
C LEU A 341 -13.54 -18.58 5.15
N ILE A 342 -13.71 -17.29 5.48
CA ILE A 342 -13.57 -16.79 6.85
C ILE A 342 -14.93 -16.40 7.40
N PRO A 343 -15.36 -16.96 8.57
CA PRO A 343 -16.56 -16.53 9.27
C PRO A 343 -16.51 -15.05 9.62
N SER A 344 -17.69 -14.38 9.61
CA SER A 344 -17.78 -12.94 9.85
C SER A 344 -17.16 -12.50 11.18
N ALA A 345 -17.27 -13.33 12.22
CA ALA A 345 -16.73 -13.04 13.56
C ALA A 345 -15.19 -12.98 13.61
N GLU A 346 -14.49 -13.71 12.73
CA GLU A 346 -13.03 -13.83 12.74
C GLU A 346 -12.36 -13.08 11.58
N ARG A 347 -13.19 -12.55 10.65
CA ARG A 347 -12.74 -11.98 9.38
C ARG A 347 -11.68 -10.89 9.52
N ALA A 348 -11.92 -9.90 10.37
CA ALA A 348 -10.98 -8.80 10.58
C ALA A 348 -9.61 -9.31 11.07
N THR A 349 -9.60 -10.23 12.01
CA THR A 349 -8.39 -10.80 12.61
C THR A 349 -7.59 -11.63 11.62
N VAL A 350 -8.26 -12.49 10.85
CA VAL A 350 -7.59 -13.38 9.88
C VAL A 350 -7.06 -12.58 8.70
N LEU A 351 -7.78 -11.55 8.24
CA LEU A 351 -7.29 -10.64 7.18
C LEU A 351 -6.08 -9.83 7.64
N SER A 352 -6.09 -9.34 8.88
CA SER A 352 -4.90 -8.68 9.46
C SER A 352 -3.71 -9.62 9.51
N PHE A 353 -3.90 -10.86 9.95
CA PHE A 353 -2.84 -11.86 9.99
C PHE A 353 -2.27 -12.16 8.59
N GLY A 354 -3.14 -12.29 7.59
CA GLY A 354 -2.73 -12.42 6.17
C GLY A 354 -1.94 -11.21 5.66
N SER A 355 -2.31 -9.99 6.08
CA SER A 355 -1.56 -8.76 5.77
C SER A 355 -0.15 -8.78 6.40
N MET A 356 -0.05 -9.23 7.66
CA MET A 356 1.23 -9.40 8.35
C MET A 356 2.17 -10.35 7.60
N ILE A 357 1.66 -11.50 7.14
CA ILE A 357 2.46 -12.46 6.35
C ILE A 357 2.95 -11.83 5.04
N ARG A 358 2.11 -11.06 4.35
CA ARG A 358 2.53 -10.34 3.13
C ARG A 358 3.66 -9.35 3.40
N THR A 359 3.54 -8.56 4.45
CA THR A 359 4.58 -7.61 4.84
C THR A 359 5.89 -8.31 5.17
N LEU A 360 5.84 -9.41 5.95
CA LEU A 360 7.02 -10.20 6.26
C LEU A 360 7.64 -10.86 5.02
N ALA A 361 6.84 -11.29 4.05
CA ALA A 361 7.37 -11.78 2.78
C ALA A 361 8.15 -10.70 2.02
N ILE A 362 7.67 -9.44 2.01
CA ILE A 362 8.40 -8.31 1.42
C ILE A 362 9.70 -8.05 2.20
N VAL A 363 9.66 -8.05 3.53
CA VAL A 363 10.86 -7.85 4.40
C VAL A 363 11.96 -8.86 4.07
N VAL A 364 11.58 -10.13 3.82
CA VAL A 364 12.55 -11.20 3.52
C VAL A 364 13.01 -11.17 2.06
N LEU A 365 12.09 -10.96 1.11
CA LEU A 365 12.41 -11.06 -0.33
C LEU A 365 13.07 -9.80 -0.89
N ASN A 366 12.87 -8.63 -0.28
CA ASN A 366 13.50 -7.40 -0.74
C ASN A 366 15.03 -7.44 -0.68
N PRO A 367 15.69 -7.82 0.44
CA PRO A 367 17.15 -7.93 0.47
C PRO A 367 17.69 -8.92 -0.57
N LEU A 368 17.01 -10.05 -0.77
CA LEU A 368 17.39 -11.03 -1.79
C LEU A 368 17.28 -10.43 -3.20
N THR A 369 16.22 -9.66 -3.46
CA THR A 369 16.06 -8.94 -4.72
C THR A 369 17.16 -7.89 -4.90
N GLY A 370 17.51 -7.18 -3.84
CA GLY A 370 18.59 -6.21 -3.81
C GLY A 370 19.94 -6.81 -4.16
N LEU A 371 20.25 -7.98 -3.59
CA LEU A 371 21.49 -8.73 -3.91
C LEU A 371 21.53 -9.13 -5.39
N MET A 372 20.43 -9.63 -5.96
CA MET A 372 20.35 -9.94 -7.39
C MET A 372 20.54 -8.68 -8.24
N ALA A 373 19.87 -7.58 -7.88
CA ALA A 373 19.95 -6.31 -8.61
C ALA A 373 21.33 -5.65 -8.52
N LYS A 374 22.07 -5.85 -7.44
CA LYS A 374 23.48 -5.44 -7.30
C LYS A 374 24.37 -6.13 -8.33
N HIS A 375 24.17 -7.42 -8.57
CA HIS A 375 24.92 -8.13 -9.61
C HIS A 375 24.49 -7.70 -11.01
N SER A 376 23.20 -7.71 -11.29
CA SER A 376 22.64 -7.28 -12.57
C SER A 376 21.15 -7.02 -12.44
N LEU A 377 20.69 -5.89 -12.96
CA LEU A 377 19.27 -5.59 -13.08
C LEU A 377 18.55 -6.64 -13.93
N ALA A 378 19.21 -7.15 -14.97
CA ALA A 378 18.71 -8.23 -15.82
C ALA A 378 18.48 -9.52 -15.02
N LEU A 379 19.42 -9.89 -14.13
CA LEU A 379 19.29 -11.06 -13.26
C LEU A 379 18.06 -10.93 -12.35
N ALA A 380 17.87 -9.78 -11.70
CA ALA A 380 16.72 -9.53 -10.84
C ALA A 380 15.41 -9.69 -11.62
N PHE A 381 15.27 -9.05 -12.78
CA PHE A 381 14.08 -9.18 -13.64
C PHE A 381 13.87 -10.63 -14.13
N ALA A 382 14.93 -11.33 -14.52
CA ALA A 382 14.84 -12.70 -15.02
C ALA A 382 14.38 -13.67 -13.93
N VAL A 383 14.97 -13.60 -12.74
CA VAL A 383 14.60 -14.48 -11.61
C VAL A 383 13.19 -14.18 -11.13
N LEU A 384 12.85 -12.92 -10.87
CA LEU A 384 11.52 -12.54 -10.40
C LEU A 384 10.44 -12.86 -11.43
N GLY A 385 10.69 -12.52 -12.69
CA GLY A 385 9.79 -12.83 -13.81
C GLY A 385 9.61 -14.33 -14.02
N GLY A 386 10.70 -15.10 -13.94
CA GLY A 386 10.66 -16.57 -14.01
C GLY A 386 9.84 -17.17 -12.89
N LEU A 387 10.06 -16.75 -11.64
CA LEU A 387 9.29 -17.21 -10.49
C LEU A 387 7.80 -16.86 -10.64
N LEU A 388 7.46 -15.63 -11.04
CA LEU A 388 6.07 -15.23 -11.26
C LEU A 388 5.41 -16.00 -12.41
N THR A 389 6.16 -16.46 -13.39
CA THR A 389 5.64 -17.27 -14.51
C THR A 389 5.39 -18.72 -14.08
N ILE A 390 6.24 -19.27 -13.19
CA ILE A 390 6.20 -20.69 -12.81
C ILE A 390 5.30 -20.94 -11.59
N LEU A 391 5.37 -20.09 -10.56
CA LEU A 391 4.63 -20.30 -9.29
C LEU A 391 3.11 -20.48 -9.46
N PRO A 392 2.41 -19.79 -10.36
CA PRO A 392 0.95 -19.94 -10.49
C PRO A 392 0.51 -21.35 -10.93
N TRP A 393 1.37 -22.14 -11.55
CA TRP A 393 1.04 -23.52 -11.96
C TRP A 393 0.87 -24.46 -10.77
N TRP A 394 1.47 -24.13 -9.62
CA TRP A 394 1.25 -24.84 -8.35
C TRP A 394 0.14 -24.24 -7.51
N SER A 395 -0.51 -23.16 -8.00
CA SER A 395 -1.64 -22.54 -7.32
C SER A 395 -2.79 -23.53 -7.20
N ARG A 396 -3.32 -23.62 -5.99
CA ARG A 396 -4.52 -24.39 -5.65
C ARG A 396 -5.71 -23.50 -5.34
N VAL A 397 -5.72 -22.29 -5.91
CA VAL A 397 -6.88 -21.42 -5.87
C VAL A 397 -8.04 -22.17 -6.56
N GLU A 398 -9.13 -22.41 -5.84
CA GLU A 398 -10.29 -23.12 -6.38
C GLU A 398 -11.24 -22.18 -7.10
N ASP A 399 -11.95 -22.71 -8.09
CA ASP A 399 -12.99 -21.98 -8.80
C ASP A 399 -14.22 -21.79 -7.92
N ASP A 400 -14.89 -20.63 -8.06
CA ASP A 400 -16.12 -20.31 -7.34
C ASP A 400 -17.16 -21.44 -7.46
N GLY A 401 -17.56 -22.03 -6.34
CA GLY A 401 -18.68 -22.97 -6.27
C GLY A 401 -18.34 -24.43 -5.99
N LYS A 402 -17.05 -24.81 -5.83
CA LYS A 402 -16.72 -26.16 -5.33
C LYS A 402 -16.25 -26.08 -3.87
N PRO A 403 -16.83 -26.91 -2.95
CA PRO A 403 -16.33 -26.98 -1.60
C PRO A 403 -14.88 -27.50 -1.61
N VAL A 404 -14.05 -26.93 -0.74
CA VAL A 404 -12.66 -27.36 -0.52
C VAL A 404 -12.66 -28.83 -0.16
N ALA A 405 -12.20 -29.68 -1.07
CA ALA A 405 -11.96 -31.08 -0.73
C ALA A 405 -10.84 -31.14 0.32
N GLY A 406 -11.16 -31.67 1.48
CA GLY A 406 -10.35 -31.73 2.69
C GLY A 406 -9.00 -32.44 2.53
#